data_0f220bb14e1d84a5ade807b5d82e046c
#
_entry.id   0f220bb14e1d84a5ade807b5d82e046c
#
_cell.length_a   1.000
_cell.length_b   1.000
_cell.length_c   1.000
_cell.angle_alpha   90.00
_cell.angle_beta   90.00
_cell.angle_gamma   90.00
#
_symmetry.space_group_name_H-M   'P 1'
#
loop_
_entity.id
_entity.type
_entity.pdbx_description
1 polymer ?
#
loop_
_entity_poly.entity_id
_entity_poly.type
_entity_poly.pdbx_seq_one_letter_code
_entity_poly.pdbx_strand_id
1 'polypeptide(L)'
;MNTFHSFVPTESRLILQGWIEELGINLLISKPRKTKLGDFRVHKGRLSISVNDNLNPYSFLITLTHELAHAFVYIEHSNKVLPHGLQWKTTFKTMLFNFLHLFPEDINKVLSLYLLNPKASTLSDVRLSTVLRKYNKQKEIIISDILDGDSFIASNGKEFKKGKKLRKRFSCTQKDTNRVYLFHPLAEVSKIQ
;
A
#
# COMPACT_ATOMS: atom_id res chain seq x y z
N MET A 1 10.48 -11.11 -20.63
CA MET A 1 9.12 -10.61 -20.32
C MET A 1 8.98 -10.53 -18.80
N ASN A 2 8.90 -9.33 -18.24
CA ASN A 2 8.62 -9.17 -16.82
C ASN A 2 7.15 -9.49 -16.59
N THR A 3 6.86 -10.71 -16.22
CA THR A 3 5.50 -11.17 -16.08
C THR A 3 4.98 -10.79 -14.68
N PHE A 4 4.35 -9.64 -14.55
CA PHE A 4 3.59 -9.26 -13.35
C PHE A 4 2.47 -10.27 -13.05
N HIS A 5 2.21 -11.19 -13.96
CA HIS A 5 1.16 -12.20 -13.89
C HIS A 5 1.22 -13.09 -12.64
N SER A 6 2.41 -13.35 -12.10
CA SER A 6 2.57 -14.14 -10.86
C SER A 6 2.25 -13.33 -9.59
N PHE A 7 2.08 -12.01 -9.72
CA PHE A 7 1.86 -11.10 -8.59
C PHE A 7 0.40 -10.66 -8.43
N VAL A 8 -0.49 -11.03 -9.35
CA VAL A 8 -1.90 -10.60 -9.33
C VAL A 8 -2.84 -11.80 -9.47
N PRO A 9 -4.13 -11.68 -9.05
CA PRO A 9 -5.16 -12.66 -9.35
C PRO A 9 -5.26 -12.93 -10.85
N THR A 10 -5.47 -14.18 -11.23
CA THR A 10 -5.43 -14.62 -12.65
C THR A 10 -6.40 -13.83 -13.53
N GLU A 11 -7.60 -13.60 -13.05
CA GLU A 11 -8.68 -12.97 -13.81
C GLU A 11 -8.41 -11.47 -14.09
N SER A 12 -7.51 -10.84 -13.32
CA SER A 12 -7.16 -9.42 -13.53
C SER A 12 -6.13 -9.22 -14.67
N ARG A 13 -5.45 -10.28 -15.11
CA ARG A 13 -4.26 -10.18 -15.98
C ARG A 13 -4.56 -9.55 -17.33
N LEU A 14 -5.64 -9.97 -18.00
CA LEU A 14 -5.99 -9.47 -19.34
C LEU A 14 -6.29 -7.97 -19.33
N ILE A 15 -7.06 -7.50 -18.36
CA ILE A 15 -7.40 -6.08 -18.23
C ILE A 15 -6.16 -5.25 -17.94
N LEU A 16 -5.33 -5.69 -16.98
CA LEU A 16 -4.08 -4.99 -16.64
C LEU A 16 -3.11 -4.96 -17.82
N GLN A 17 -2.97 -6.08 -18.54
CA GLN A 17 -2.11 -6.16 -19.73
C GLN A 17 -2.58 -5.18 -20.80
N GLY A 18 -3.89 -5.13 -21.08
CA GLY A 18 -4.46 -4.18 -22.02
C GLY A 18 -4.14 -2.73 -21.68
N TRP A 19 -4.30 -2.32 -20.42
CA TRP A 19 -3.95 -0.95 -19.99
C TRP A 19 -2.45 -0.65 -20.08
N ILE A 20 -1.59 -1.63 -19.75
CA ILE A 20 -0.12 -1.48 -19.84
C ILE A 20 0.29 -1.28 -21.32
N GLU A 21 -0.29 -2.06 -22.22
CA GLU A 21 -0.01 -1.98 -23.66
C GLU A 21 -0.56 -0.70 -24.29
N GLU A 22 -1.82 -0.34 -23.97
CA GLU A 22 -2.48 0.89 -24.43
C GLU A 22 -1.65 2.14 -24.12
N LEU A 23 -1.08 2.21 -22.91
CA LEU A 23 -0.29 3.35 -22.47
C LEU A 23 1.21 3.22 -22.80
N GLY A 24 1.66 2.11 -23.35
CA GLY A 24 3.09 1.86 -23.59
C GLY A 24 3.95 1.88 -22.32
N ILE A 25 3.41 1.36 -21.21
CA ILE A 25 4.06 1.38 -19.90
C ILE A 25 5.23 0.39 -19.85
N ASN A 26 6.41 0.89 -19.45
CA ASN A 26 7.50 0.02 -19.01
C ASN A 26 7.28 -0.36 -17.54
N LEU A 27 6.73 -1.57 -17.30
CA LEU A 27 6.46 -2.08 -15.95
C LEU A 27 7.68 -2.80 -15.38
N LEU A 28 8.10 -2.40 -14.18
CA LEU A 28 9.25 -2.93 -13.44
C LEU A 28 8.79 -3.54 -12.11
N ILE A 29 9.18 -4.77 -11.85
CA ILE A 29 9.05 -5.39 -10.53
C ILE A 29 10.31 -5.05 -9.74
N SER A 30 10.17 -4.38 -8.62
CA SER A 30 11.29 -3.83 -7.85
C SER A 30 11.43 -4.49 -6.47
N LYS A 31 12.66 -4.54 -5.97
CA LYS A 31 12.93 -4.93 -4.57
C LYS A 31 12.12 -4.07 -3.59
N PRO A 32 11.77 -4.60 -2.40
CA PRO A 32 10.94 -3.91 -1.42
C PRO A 32 11.51 -2.53 -1.03
N ARG A 33 10.67 -1.52 -1.08
CA ARG A 33 10.97 -0.16 -0.63
C ARG A 33 10.12 0.16 0.59
N LYS A 34 10.70 0.81 1.60
CA LYS A 34 10.00 1.15 2.85
C LYS A 34 9.06 2.36 2.72
N THR A 35 9.33 3.27 1.79
CA THR A 35 8.62 4.56 1.67
C THR A 35 7.48 4.56 0.67
N LYS A 36 7.44 3.57 -0.24
CA LYS A 36 6.41 3.44 -1.28
C LYS A 36 6.23 2.01 -1.74
N LEU A 37 5.02 1.66 -2.16
CA LEU A 37 4.69 0.33 -2.70
C LEU A 37 4.81 0.29 -4.23
N GLY A 38 4.42 1.38 -4.89
CA GLY A 38 4.52 1.63 -6.32
C GLY A 38 5.10 3.01 -6.63
N ASP A 39 5.32 3.28 -7.91
CA ASP A 39 5.84 4.56 -8.37
C ASP A 39 5.63 4.72 -9.89
N PHE A 40 4.87 5.72 -10.29
CA PHE A 40 4.71 6.13 -11.68
C PHE A 40 5.71 7.25 -12.02
N ARG A 41 6.38 7.16 -13.16
CA ARG A 41 7.33 8.15 -13.62
C ARG A 41 7.23 8.41 -15.11
N VAL A 42 7.51 9.66 -15.47
CA VAL A 42 7.72 10.07 -16.85
C VAL A 42 9.16 10.55 -17.01
N HIS A 43 9.91 9.94 -17.90
CA HIS A 43 11.27 10.36 -18.22
C HIS A 43 11.49 10.39 -19.73
N LYS A 44 11.83 11.54 -20.29
CA LYS A 44 12.02 11.76 -21.73
C LYS A 44 10.86 11.20 -22.58
N GLY A 45 9.62 11.46 -22.16
CA GLY A 45 8.40 10.98 -22.83
C GLY A 45 8.09 9.49 -22.64
N ARG A 46 8.92 8.73 -21.92
CA ARG A 46 8.67 7.31 -21.62
C ARG A 46 7.96 7.17 -20.29
N LEU A 47 6.88 6.40 -20.27
CA LEU A 47 6.12 6.10 -19.08
C LEU A 47 6.65 4.82 -18.43
N SER A 48 6.87 4.86 -17.13
CA SER A 48 7.31 3.70 -16.37
C SER A 48 6.57 3.60 -15.05
N ILE A 49 6.25 2.36 -14.67
CA ILE A 49 5.66 2.03 -13.37
C ILE A 49 6.57 1.00 -12.72
N SER A 50 6.83 1.17 -11.42
CA SER A 50 7.51 0.15 -10.63
C SER A 50 6.64 -0.25 -9.44
N VAL A 51 6.54 -1.57 -9.14
CA VAL A 51 5.80 -2.11 -8.00
C VAL A 51 6.71 -3.06 -7.21
N ASN A 52 6.64 -3.02 -5.89
CA ASN A 52 7.42 -3.89 -5.01
C ASN A 52 7.01 -5.37 -5.17
N ASP A 53 7.99 -6.28 -5.18
CA ASP A 53 7.83 -7.73 -5.39
C ASP A 53 7.32 -8.50 -4.16
N ASN A 54 7.37 -7.89 -2.97
CA ASN A 54 6.97 -8.53 -1.70
C ASN A 54 5.49 -8.33 -1.34
N LEU A 55 4.71 -7.73 -2.22
CA LEU A 55 3.28 -7.51 -1.97
C LEU A 55 2.49 -8.81 -2.18
N ASN A 56 1.46 -9.03 -1.35
CA ASN A 56 0.49 -10.08 -1.64
C ASN A 56 -0.33 -9.69 -2.90
N PRO A 57 -0.98 -10.66 -3.59
CA PRO A 57 -1.65 -10.40 -4.87
C PRO A 57 -2.68 -9.28 -4.84
N TYR A 58 -3.40 -9.10 -3.75
CA TYR A 58 -4.40 -8.05 -3.61
C TYR A 58 -3.78 -6.67 -3.42
N SER A 59 -2.74 -6.59 -2.58
CA SER A 59 -1.96 -5.36 -2.41
C SER A 59 -1.25 -4.96 -3.70
N PHE A 60 -0.72 -5.93 -4.45
CA PHE A 60 -0.09 -5.68 -5.74
C PHE A 60 -1.10 -5.16 -6.76
N LEU A 61 -2.27 -5.79 -6.88
CA LEU A 61 -3.35 -5.36 -7.77
C LEU A 61 -3.79 -3.92 -7.48
N ILE A 62 -4.07 -3.59 -6.20
CA ILE A 62 -4.44 -2.23 -5.81
C ILE A 62 -3.32 -1.23 -6.15
N THR A 63 -2.06 -1.58 -5.87
CA THR A 63 -0.91 -0.70 -6.11
C THR A 63 -0.68 -0.49 -7.60
N LEU A 64 -0.70 -1.55 -8.42
CA LEU A 64 -0.53 -1.42 -9.87
C LEU A 64 -1.66 -0.58 -10.48
N THR A 65 -2.91 -0.80 -10.08
CA THR A 65 -4.06 0.00 -10.53
C THR A 65 -3.93 1.47 -10.11
N HIS A 66 -3.37 1.74 -8.92
CA HIS A 66 -3.08 3.11 -8.44
C HIS A 66 -2.09 3.83 -9.37
N GLU A 67 -0.99 3.16 -9.73
CA GLU A 67 0.03 3.75 -10.60
C GLU A 67 -0.44 3.87 -12.05
N LEU A 68 -1.23 2.91 -12.55
CA LEU A 68 -1.88 3.00 -13.86
C LEU A 68 -2.87 4.18 -13.91
N ALA A 69 -3.62 4.44 -12.83
CA ALA A 69 -4.51 5.59 -12.76
C ALA A 69 -3.73 6.92 -12.87
N HIS A 70 -2.52 7.00 -12.30
CA HIS A 70 -1.63 8.15 -12.52
C HIS A 70 -1.23 8.28 -13.98
N ALA A 71 -0.92 7.16 -14.65
CA ALA A 71 -0.53 7.17 -16.06
C ALA A 71 -1.68 7.64 -16.96
N PHE A 72 -2.90 7.13 -16.79
CA PHE A 72 -4.09 7.57 -17.54
C PHE A 72 -4.34 9.07 -17.36
N VAL A 73 -4.35 9.54 -16.11
CA VAL A 73 -4.55 10.97 -15.81
C VAL A 73 -3.43 11.84 -16.39
N TYR A 74 -2.19 11.36 -16.40
CA TYR A 74 -1.08 12.07 -17.03
C TYR A 74 -1.26 12.18 -18.55
N ILE A 75 -1.68 11.13 -19.24
CA ILE A 75 -1.92 11.16 -20.68
C ILE A 75 -3.03 12.15 -21.01
N GLU A 76 -4.13 12.16 -20.25
CA GLU A 76 -5.28 13.03 -20.52
C GLU A 76 -5.03 14.50 -20.13
N HIS A 77 -4.35 14.73 -19.00
CA HIS A 77 -4.25 16.08 -18.40
C HIS A 77 -2.82 16.62 -18.28
N SER A 78 -1.81 15.79 -18.58
CA SER A 78 -0.40 16.10 -18.28
C SER A 78 -0.21 16.48 -16.80
N ASN A 79 0.58 17.50 -16.51
CA ASN A 79 0.79 18.02 -15.15
C ASN A 79 -0.19 19.15 -14.76
N LYS A 80 -1.33 19.26 -15.45
CA LYS A 80 -2.30 20.37 -15.22
C LYS A 80 -3.26 20.09 -14.06
N VAL A 81 -3.28 18.88 -13.52
CA VAL A 81 -4.16 18.49 -12.41
C VAL A 81 -3.35 18.02 -11.22
N LEU A 82 -3.95 18.13 -10.02
CA LEU A 82 -3.29 17.73 -8.79
C LEU A 82 -3.10 16.19 -8.73
N PRO A 83 -1.91 15.71 -8.38
CA PRO A 83 -1.73 14.30 -8.02
C PRO A 83 -2.74 13.90 -6.94
N HIS A 84 -3.42 12.77 -7.11
CA HIS A 84 -4.49 12.31 -6.22
C HIS A 84 -5.69 13.28 -6.07
N GLY A 85 -5.85 14.22 -7.02
CA GLY A 85 -7.02 15.09 -7.15
C GLY A 85 -8.27 14.34 -7.62
N LEU A 86 -9.31 15.09 -8.00
CA LEU A 86 -10.59 14.51 -8.40
C LEU A 86 -10.44 13.54 -9.59
N GLN A 87 -9.68 13.95 -10.62
CA GLN A 87 -9.44 13.15 -11.82
C GLN A 87 -8.83 11.79 -11.46
N TRP A 88 -7.72 11.80 -10.72
CA TRP A 88 -7.08 10.55 -10.29
C TRP A 88 -8.03 9.69 -9.43
N LYS A 89 -8.76 10.28 -8.49
CA LYS A 89 -9.70 9.52 -7.65
C LYS A 89 -10.79 8.86 -8.47
N THR A 90 -11.34 9.56 -9.46
CA THR A 90 -12.36 9.02 -10.35
C THR A 90 -11.79 7.90 -11.20
N THR A 91 -10.67 8.12 -11.87
CA THR A 91 -10.00 7.12 -12.70
C THR A 91 -9.65 5.87 -11.90
N PHE A 92 -8.99 6.04 -10.74
CA PHE A 92 -8.63 4.93 -9.86
C PHE A 92 -9.84 4.10 -9.41
N LYS A 93 -10.94 4.78 -9.00
CA LYS A 93 -12.19 4.09 -8.64
C LYS A 93 -12.72 3.27 -9.80
N THR A 94 -12.89 3.89 -10.96
CA THR A 94 -13.44 3.24 -12.16
C THR A 94 -12.60 2.01 -12.56
N MET A 95 -11.28 2.16 -12.55
CA MET A 95 -10.37 1.05 -12.85
C MET A 95 -10.50 -0.09 -11.83
N LEU A 96 -10.52 0.23 -10.53
CA LEU A 96 -10.56 -0.79 -9.48
C LEU A 96 -11.93 -1.50 -9.39
N PHE A 97 -13.03 -0.86 -9.83
CA PHE A 97 -14.34 -1.50 -9.92
C PHE A 97 -14.33 -2.76 -10.80
N ASN A 98 -13.49 -2.83 -11.83
CA ASN A 98 -13.35 -4.03 -12.67
C ASN A 98 -12.87 -5.26 -11.88
N PHE A 99 -12.30 -5.07 -10.70
CA PHE A 99 -11.64 -6.12 -9.93
C PHE A 99 -12.30 -6.40 -8.57
N LEU A 100 -13.37 -5.68 -8.19
CA LEU A 100 -13.96 -5.85 -6.85
C LEU A 100 -14.39 -7.28 -6.57
N HIS A 101 -14.88 -8.00 -7.56
CA HIS A 101 -15.29 -9.41 -7.45
C HIS A 101 -14.12 -10.38 -7.19
N LEU A 102 -12.86 -9.95 -7.39
CA LEU A 102 -11.67 -10.77 -7.16
C LEU A 102 -11.16 -10.70 -5.71
N PHE A 103 -11.64 -9.72 -4.94
CA PHE A 103 -11.20 -9.56 -3.55
C PHE A 103 -12.03 -10.43 -2.60
N PRO A 104 -11.40 -11.09 -1.61
CA PRO A 104 -12.11 -11.69 -0.50
C PRO A 104 -13.06 -10.72 0.20
N GLU A 105 -14.13 -11.25 0.80
CA GLU A 105 -15.20 -10.44 1.39
C GLU A 105 -14.69 -9.44 2.44
N ASP A 106 -13.74 -9.85 3.28
CA ASP A 106 -13.17 -8.97 4.32
C ASP A 106 -12.35 -7.82 3.73
N ILE A 107 -11.64 -8.04 2.62
CA ILE A 107 -10.97 -6.95 1.87
C ILE A 107 -12.02 -6.08 1.20
N ASN A 108 -13.00 -6.68 0.51
CA ASN A 108 -13.98 -5.95 -0.28
C ASN A 108 -14.79 -4.96 0.57
N LYS A 109 -15.22 -5.36 1.77
CA LYS A 109 -15.90 -4.47 2.73
C LYS A 109 -15.09 -3.21 3.05
N VAL A 110 -13.80 -3.38 3.34
CA VAL A 110 -12.93 -2.25 3.72
C VAL A 110 -12.51 -1.42 2.51
N LEU A 111 -12.26 -2.10 1.38
CA LEU A 111 -11.89 -1.47 0.12
C LEU A 111 -13.02 -0.58 -0.42
N SER A 112 -14.27 -1.02 -0.34
CA SER A 112 -15.44 -0.23 -0.75
C SER A 112 -15.53 1.08 0.05
N LEU A 113 -15.29 1.03 1.38
CA LEU A 113 -15.24 2.24 2.21
C LEU A 113 -14.05 3.15 1.86
N TYR A 114 -12.87 2.56 1.60
CA TYR A 114 -11.69 3.30 1.17
C TYR A 114 -11.94 4.03 -0.15
N LEU A 115 -12.64 3.40 -1.10
CA LEU A 115 -12.96 3.96 -2.41
C LEU A 115 -13.95 5.13 -2.36
N LEU A 116 -14.66 5.37 -1.26
CA LEU A 116 -15.44 6.60 -1.11
C LEU A 116 -14.54 7.84 -1.23
N ASN A 117 -13.33 7.79 -0.65
CA ASN A 117 -12.34 8.86 -0.76
C ASN A 117 -10.91 8.28 -0.73
N PRO A 118 -10.39 7.76 -1.87
CA PRO A 118 -9.07 7.18 -1.94
C PRO A 118 -7.98 8.17 -1.53
N LYS A 119 -6.96 7.67 -0.83
CA LYS A 119 -5.83 8.46 -0.36
C LYS A 119 -4.60 8.23 -1.26
N ALA A 120 -3.66 9.16 -1.19
CA ALA A 120 -2.37 9.10 -1.90
C ALA A 120 -1.54 7.83 -1.59
N SER A 121 -1.80 7.17 -0.46
CA SER A 121 -1.16 5.92 -0.11
C SER A 121 -2.15 5.00 0.57
N THR A 122 -2.24 3.75 0.13
CA THR A 122 -3.01 2.70 0.79
C THR A 122 -2.50 2.42 2.19
N LEU A 123 -1.18 2.58 2.43
CA LEU A 123 -0.56 2.46 3.76
C LEU A 123 -1.09 3.48 4.77
N SER A 124 -1.62 4.62 4.32
CA SER A 124 -2.23 5.63 5.20
C SER A 124 -3.62 5.25 5.71
N ASP A 125 -4.27 4.27 5.10
CA ASP A 125 -5.51 3.70 5.60
C ASP A 125 -5.23 2.44 6.44
N VAL A 126 -5.21 2.62 7.76
CA VAL A 126 -4.88 1.56 8.71
C VAL A 126 -5.82 0.36 8.57
N ARG A 127 -7.12 0.57 8.30
CA ARG A 127 -8.11 -0.52 8.16
C ARG A 127 -7.79 -1.37 6.93
N LEU A 128 -7.63 -0.73 5.76
CA LEU A 128 -7.31 -1.44 4.54
C LEU A 128 -5.97 -2.18 4.65
N SER A 129 -4.94 -1.51 5.15
CA SER A 129 -3.61 -2.12 5.34
C SER A 129 -3.66 -3.31 6.30
N THR A 130 -4.45 -3.23 7.40
CA THR A 130 -4.58 -4.35 8.36
C THR A 130 -5.23 -5.57 7.74
N VAL A 131 -6.26 -5.38 6.91
CA VAL A 131 -6.94 -6.50 6.24
C VAL A 131 -6.04 -7.10 5.16
N LEU A 132 -5.43 -6.28 4.30
CA LEU A 132 -4.51 -6.73 3.25
C LEU A 132 -3.33 -7.53 3.82
N ARG A 133 -2.78 -7.11 4.96
CA ARG A 133 -1.67 -7.77 5.63
C ARG A 133 -1.94 -9.23 6.02
N LYS A 134 -3.20 -9.63 6.22
CA LYS A 134 -3.56 -11.03 6.50
C LYS A 134 -3.15 -12.00 5.39
N TYR A 135 -3.02 -11.48 4.18
CA TYR A 135 -2.69 -12.21 2.95
C TYR A 135 -1.19 -12.19 2.61
N ASN A 136 -0.36 -11.55 3.44
CA ASN A 136 1.09 -11.57 3.26
C ASN A 136 1.63 -12.97 3.55
N LYS A 137 2.61 -13.42 2.74
CA LYS A 137 3.31 -14.70 2.95
C LYS A 137 4.10 -14.70 4.27
N GLN A 138 4.74 -13.59 4.60
CA GLN A 138 5.42 -13.38 5.87
C GLN A 138 4.61 -12.41 6.72
N LYS A 139 4.31 -12.82 7.95
CA LYS A 139 3.59 -11.98 8.92
C LYS A 139 4.61 -11.26 9.78
N GLU A 140 4.98 -10.06 9.39
CA GLU A 140 5.74 -9.16 10.25
C GLU A 140 4.89 -8.76 11.47
N ILE A 141 5.50 -8.64 12.63
CA ILE A 141 4.82 -8.17 13.83
C ILE A 141 4.75 -6.66 13.77
N ILE A 142 3.58 -6.09 13.99
CA ILE A 142 3.37 -4.65 14.07
C ILE A 142 2.96 -4.25 15.49
N ILE A 143 3.10 -2.96 15.79
CA ILE A 143 2.76 -2.43 17.12
C ILE A 143 1.31 -2.76 17.55
N SER A 144 0.38 -2.85 16.60
CA SER A 144 -1.00 -3.26 16.89
C SER A 144 -1.13 -4.70 17.39
N ASP A 145 -0.17 -5.58 17.11
CA ASP A 145 -0.15 -6.98 17.54
C ASP A 145 0.48 -7.17 18.94
N ILE A 146 1.07 -6.12 19.51
CA ILE A 146 1.66 -6.11 20.85
C ILE A 146 0.56 -5.74 21.86
N LEU A 147 0.51 -6.37 23.02
CA LEU A 147 -0.43 -6.00 24.08
C LEU A 147 0.01 -4.70 24.78
N ASP A 148 -0.96 -3.93 25.27
CA ASP A 148 -0.65 -2.73 26.06
C ASP A 148 0.07 -3.14 27.35
N GLY A 149 1.19 -2.49 27.63
CA GLY A 149 2.08 -2.84 28.74
C GLY A 149 3.25 -3.76 28.37
N ASP A 150 3.18 -4.47 27.24
CA ASP A 150 4.27 -5.33 26.77
C ASP A 150 5.42 -4.52 26.17
N SER A 151 6.60 -5.13 26.19
CA SER A 151 7.82 -4.57 25.63
C SER A 151 8.07 -5.10 24.22
N PHE A 152 8.68 -4.27 23.39
CA PHE A 152 9.07 -4.59 22.02
C PHE A 152 10.34 -3.86 21.61
N ILE A 153 11.00 -4.36 20.56
CA ILE A 153 12.14 -3.71 19.92
C ILE A 153 11.69 -3.04 18.64
N ALA A 154 11.94 -1.75 18.50
CA ALA A 154 11.68 -1.01 17.27
C ALA A 154 12.76 -1.26 16.21
N SER A 155 12.52 -0.86 14.97
CA SER A 155 13.44 -1.05 13.83
C SER A 155 14.83 -0.40 14.02
N ASN A 156 14.98 0.52 14.98
CA ASN A 156 16.25 1.14 15.34
C ASN A 156 17.01 0.39 16.47
N GLY A 157 16.53 -0.81 16.86
CA GLY A 157 17.13 -1.65 17.91
C GLY A 157 16.82 -1.22 19.34
N LYS A 158 16.06 -0.14 19.54
CA LYS A 158 15.73 0.35 20.89
C LYS A 158 14.48 -0.33 21.44
N GLU A 159 14.49 -0.53 22.77
CA GLU A 159 13.40 -1.18 23.49
C GLU A 159 12.37 -0.15 23.99
N PHE A 160 11.09 -0.50 23.80
CA PHE A 160 9.96 0.32 24.21
C PHE A 160 8.92 -0.52 24.95
N LYS A 161 8.22 0.12 25.89
CA LYS A 161 6.99 -0.41 26.50
C LYS A 161 5.79 0.20 25.77
N LYS A 162 4.89 -0.64 25.25
CA LYS A 162 3.67 -0.16 24.59
C LYS A 162 2.68 0.41 25.62
N GLY A 163 2.22 1.60 25.34
CA GLY A 163 1.14 2.24 26.10
C GLY A 163 -0.16 2.30 25.30
N LYS A 164 -1.10 3.09 25.78
CA LYS A 164 -2.45 3.22 25.21
C LYS A 164 -2.43 3.84 23.81
N LYS A 165 -3.41 3.45 23.01
CA LYS A 165 -3.67 4.09 21.73
C LYS A 165 -4.26 5.48 21.96
N LEU A 166 -3.60 6.49 21.41
CA LEU A 166 -4.15 7.82 21.26
C LEU A 166 -5.01 7.88 19.98
N ARG A 167 -5.44 9.06 19.55
CA ARG A 167 -6.33 9.21 18.38
C ARG A 167 -5.90 8.40 17.14
N LYS A 168 -4.61 8.44 16.78
CA LYS A 168 -4.09 7.77 15.57
C LYS A 168 -2.83 6.93 15.82
N ARG A 169 -2.17 7.05 16.94
CA ARG A 169 -0.87 6.44 17.25
C ARG A 169 -0.88 5.84 18.65
N PHE A 170 0.02 4.89 18.89
CA PHE A 170 0.27 4.35 20.22
C PHE A 170 1.33 5.21 20.93
N SER A 171 1.07 5.54 22.19
CA SER A 171 2.07 6.13 23.08
C SER A 171 2.96 5.00 23.59
N CYS A 172 4.28 5.09 23.36
CA CYS A 172 5.23 4.06 23.81
C CYS A 172 6.39 4.72 24.51
N THR A 173 6.80 4.16 25.65
CA THR A 173 7.89 4.69 26.49
C THR A 173 9.18 3.95 26.18
N GLN A 174 10.22 4.65 25.82
CA GLN A 174 11.57 4.08 25.61
C GLN A 174 12.14 3.70 26.97
N LYS A 175 12.65 2.45 27.13
CA LYS A 175 13.03 1.92 28.45
C LYS A 175 14.26 2.58 29.06
N ASP A 176 15.26 2.91 28.26
CA ASP A 176 16.54 3.50 28.73
C ASP A 176 16.42 4.99 29.09
N THR A 177 15.55 5.74 28.44
CA THR A 177 15.43 7.19 28.60
C THR A 177 14.13 7.66 29.24
N ASN A 178 13.15 6.77 29.44
CA ASN A 178 11.78 7.07 29.87
C ASN A 178 11.05 8.10 28.99
N ARG A 179 11.57 8.41 27.79
CA ARG A 179 10.92 9.33 26.84
C ARG A 179 9.77 8.65 26.12
N VAL A 180 8.71 9.42 25.89
CA VAL A 180 7.52 8.95 25.17
C VAL A 180 7.62 9.24 23.71
N TYR A 181 7.32 8.21 22.88
CA TYR A 181 7.30 8.27 21.42
C TYR A 181 5.94 7.83 20.88
N LEU A 182 5.54 8.34 19.73
CA LEU A 182 4.28 8.03 19.10
C LEU A 182 4.49 7.08 17.90
N PHE A 183 4.09 5.84 18.05
CA PHE A 183 4.20 4.81 17.01
C PHE A 183 2.95 4.72 16.15
N HIS A 184 3.15 4.59 14.84
CA HIS A 184 2.06 4.29 13.91
C HIS A 184 1.53 2.86 14.17
N PRO A 185 0.22 2.59 14.10
CA PRO A 185 -0.33 1.24 14.34
C PRO A 185 0.29 0.11 13.52
N LEU A 186 0.75 0.43 12.31
CA LEU A 186 1.39 -0.51 11.38
C LEU A 186 2.92 -0.47 11.45
N ALA A 187 3.53 0.18 12.45
CA ALA A 187 4.97 0.16 12.60
C ALA A 187 5.45 -1.26 12.90
N GLU A 188 6.39 -1.75 12.11
CA GLU A 188 7.04 -3.05 12.28
C GLU A 188 7.91 -3.05 13.54
N VAL A 189 7.81 -4.11 14.30
CA VAL A 189 8.51 -4.30 15.58
C VAL A 189 8.90 -5.76 15.78
N SER A 190 9.82 -6.03 16.70
CA SER A 190 10.16 -7.38 17.13
C SER A 190 9.69 -7.60 18.57
N LYS A 191 9.11 -8.78 18.86
CA LYS A 191 8.85 -9.17 20.25
C LYS A 191 10.17 -9.39 20.97
N ILE A 192 10.21 -9.01 22.25
CA ILE A 192 11.25 -9.46 23.16
C ILE A 192 10.90 -10.89 23.55
N GLN A 193 11.84 -11.79 23.35
CA GLN A 193 11.74 -13.19 23.81
C GLN A 193 11.82 -13.27 25.32
#